data_2d0acc72bc40200f82ab4676abfc01ed
#
_entry.id   2d0acc72bc40200f82ab4676abfc01ed
#
_cell.length_a   1.000
_cell.length_b   1.000
_cell.length_c   1.000
_cell.angle_alpha   90.00
_cell.angle_beta   90.00
_cell.angle_gamma   90.00
#
_symmetry.space_group_name_H-M   'P 1'
#
loop_
_entity.id
_entity.type
_entity.pdbx_description
1 polymer ?
#
loop_
_entity_poly.entity_id
_entity_poly.type
_entity_poly.pdbx_seq_one_letter_code
_entity_poly.pdbx_strand_id
1 'polypeptide(L)'
;PTGLARVGDQLPISPRLADQPVVRLAGKRGNDGQQFLSLALDPWQLDAGSSQALDNPIYRGKRLLYPLLAYLSGLGQPQLIVWTLGLLNVVCMGCAAAFVASWAQLQQRSAGWGLAVLALPGYWITLSLSTADLLGTTLLLAAALTARQARLLPHWLSLIAASLTRETGLIAWAASGLSALRERRWRWLLPLAVVPLPLLLWSGTLTRRFAAVPDGALARVHFGFPLEGALQKGLQLLGLRPLADLQPGGLERLF
;
A
#
# COMPACT_ATOMS: atom_id res chain seq x y z
N PRO A 1 13.59 -10.64 -12.07
CA PRO A 1 12.97 -9.67 -11.14
C PRO A 1 11.51 -9.96 -10.83
N THR A 2 10.77 -10.61 -11.78
CA THR A 2 9.34 -10.96 -11.56
C THR A 2 9.13 -11.90 -10.35
N GLY A 3 10.14 -12.62 -9.90
CA GLY A 3 10.08 -13.43 -8.68
C GLY A 3 9.76 -12.64 -7.41
N LEU A 4 10.13 -11.34 -7.34
CA LEU A 4 9.78 -10.46 -6.22
C LEU A 4 8.27 -10.10 -6.20
N ALA A 5 7.61 -10.07 -7.35
CA ALA A 5 6.18 -9.85 -7.43
C ALA A 5 5.34 -11.09 -7.05
N ARG A 6 5.99 -12.28 -6.96
CA ARG A 6 5.37 -13.57 -6.64
C ARG A 6 4.07 -13.82 -7.41
N VAL A 7 4.20 -13.81 -8.74
CA VAL A 7 3.08 -14.01 -9.66
C VAL A 7 2.59 -15.46 -9.57
N GLY A 8 1.30 -15.65 -9.32
CA GLY A 8 0.65 -16.97 -9.33
C GLY A 8 0.18 -17.38 -10.73
N ASP A 9 -0.26 -18.61 -10.86
CA ASP A 9 -0.81 -19.16 -12.11
C ASP A 9 -2.35 -19.19 -12.15
N GLN A 10 -3.01 -18.96 -11.00
CA GLN A 10 -4.47 -19.04 -10.90
C GLN A 10 -5.18 -17.73 -11.30
N LEU A 11 -4.50 -16.58 -11.29
CA LEU A 11 -5.05 -15.33 -11.80
C LEU A 11 -4.44 -14.97 -13.15
N PRO A 12 -5.22 -14.33 -14.05
CA PRO A 12 -4.68 -13.80 -15.28
C PRO A 12 -3.52 -12.84 -14.98
N ILE A 13 -2.56 -12.76 -15.87
CA ILE A 13 -1.54 -11.71 -15.85
C ILE A 13 -1.93 -10.59 -16.80
N SER A 14 -1.40 -9.39 -16.56
CA SER A 14 -1.58 -8.27 -17.48
C SER A 14 -1.12 -8.66 -18.88
N PRO A 15 -1.90 -8.36 -19.95
CA PRO A 15 -1.50 -8.61 -21.34
C PRO A 15 -0.16 -7.99 -21.70
N ARG A 16 0.22 -6.90 -21.04
CA ARG A 16 1.51 -6.21 -21.24
C ARG A 16 2.73 -7.02 -20.78
N LEU A 17 2.50 -8.16 -20.10
CA LEU A 17 3.54 -9.13 -19.71
C LEU A 17 3.57 -10.38 -20.60
N ALA A 18 2.71 -10.48 -21.62
CA ALA A 18 2.59 -11.70 -22.44
C ALA A 18 3.93 -12.14 -23.06
N ASP A 19 4.73 -11.17 -23.53
CA ASP A 19 6.01 -11.41 -24.17
C ASP A 19 7.22 -11.36 -23.20
N GLN A 20 6.96 -11.31 -21.88
CA GLN A 20 8.01 -11.21 -20.87
C GLN A 20 8.21 -12.55 -20.14
N PRO A 21 9.46 -12.91 -19.80
CA PRO A 21 9.72 -14.09 -18.98
C PRO A 21 9.23 -13.84 -17.55
N VAL A 22 8.02 -14.34 -17.23
CA VAL A 22 7.40 -14.23 -15.91
C VAL A 22 7.57 -15.54 -15.16
N VAL A 23 8.22 -15.48 -13.99
CA VAL A 23 8.28 -16.61 -13.06
C VAL A 23 6.91 -16.74 -12.38
N ARG A 24 6.21 -17.85 -12.63
CA ARG A 24 4.91 -18.14 -12.02
C ARG A 24 5.03 -19.21 -10.93
N LEU A 25 4.32 -19.00 -9.85
CA LEU A 25 4.24 -19.95 -8.74
C LEU A 25 3.05 -20.88 -8.99
N ALA A 26 3.35 -22.18 -9.22
CA ALA A 26 2.34 -23.18 -9.52
C ALA A 26 1.34 -23.38 -8.36
N GLY A 27 0.06 -23.48 -8.69
CA GLY A 27 -1.02 -23.68 -7.71
C GLY A 27 -1.26 -22.51 -6.75
N LYS A 28 -0.73 -21.32 -7.03
CA LYS A 28 -0.90 -20.13 -6.19
C LYS A 28 -1.70 -19.04 -6.90
N ARG A 29 -2.51 -18.29 -6.13
CA ARG A 29 -3.20 -17.09 -6.64
C ARG A 29 -2.26 -15.92 -6.90
N GLY A 30 -1.02 -15.98 -6.39
CA GLY A 30 -0.12 -14.85 -6.34
C GLY A 30 -0.37 -13.98 -5.10
N ASN A 31 0.49 -12.99 -4.90
CA ASN A 31 0.47 -12.09 -3.76
C ASN A 31 0.13 -10.65 -4.19
N ASP A 32 0.03 -9.74 -3.23
CA ASP A 32 -0.18 -8.31 -3.46
C ASP A 32 0.81 -7.71 -4.46
N GLY A 33 2.05 -8.21 -4.51
CA GLY A 33 3.05 -7.80 -5.50
C GLY A 33 2.62 -8.01 -6.96
N GLN A 34 1.89 -9.10 -7.26
CA GLN A 34 1.28 -9.31 -8.58
C GLN A 34 0.27 -8.22 -8.91
N GLN A 35 -0.55 -7.83 -7.91
CA GLN A 35 -1.56 -6.79 -8.08
C GLN A 35 -0.90 -5.43 -8.35
N PHE A 36 0.15 -5.09 -7.58
CA PHE A 36 0.90 -3.85 -7.81
C PHE A 36 1.67 -3.84 -9.12
N LEU A 37 2.19 -4.99 -9.56
CA LEU A 37 2.79 -5.11 -10.88
C LEU A 37 1.77 -4.88 -11.99
N SER A 38 0.58 -5.48 -11.91
CA SER A 38 -0.50 -5.28 -12.88
C SER A 38 -0.94 -3.81 -12.92
N LEU A 39 -1.09 -3.17 -11.77
CA LEU A 39 -1.39 -1.74 -11.68
C LEU A 39 -0.25 -0.87 -12.22
N ALA A 40 1.02 -1.23 -11.98
CA ALA A 40 2.15 -0.45 -12.47
C ALA A 40 2.30 -0.52 -13.99
N LEU A 41 1.80 -1.56 -14.63
CA LEU A 41 1.77 -1.67 -16.08
C LEU A 41 0.65 -0.81 -16.71
N ASP A 42 -0.45 -0.59 -15.99
CA ASP A 42 -1.57 0.26 -16.41
C ASP A 42 -2.19 0.98 -15.21
N PRO A 43 -1.53 2.03 -14.67
CA PRO A 43 -1.99 2.72 -13.45
C PRO A 43 -3.39 3.34 -13.58
N TRP A 44 -3.76 3.68 -14.79
CA TRP A 44 -5.06 4.28 -15.10
C TRP A 44 -6.15 3.25 -15.36
N GLN A 45 -5.80 1.96 -15.41
CA GLN A 45 -6.70 0.85 -15.72
C GLN A 45 -7.49 1.08 -17.01
N LEU A 46 -6.80 1.53 -18.05
CA LEU A 46 -7.41 1.86 -19.34
C LEU A 46 -7.71 0.61 -20.16
N ASP A 47 -6.91 -0.42 -20.02
CA ASP A 47 -7.04 -1.69 -20.72
C ASP A 47 -7.91 -2.67 -19.89
N ALA A 48 -8.95 -3.20 -20.52
CA ALA A 48 -9.84 -4.18 -19.90
C ALA A 48 -9.10 -5.46 -19.46
N GLY A 49 -8.10 -5.90 -20.24
CA GLY A 49 -7.28 -7.05 -19.90
C GLY A 49 -6.41 -6.82 -18.66
N SER A 50 -5.91 -5.59 -18.48
CA SER A 50 -5.14 -5.22 -17.29
C SER A 50 -6.01 -5.24 -16.02
N SER A 51 -7.27 -4.79 -16.10
CA SER A 51 -8.19 -4.82 -14.97
C SER A 51 -8.64 -6.24 -14.59
N GLN A 52 -8.74 -7.16 -15.57
CA GLN A 52 -9.03 -8.57 -15.31
C GLN A 52 -7.89 -9.30 -14.58
N ALA A 53 -6.67 -8.79 -14.66
CA ALA A 53 -5.52 -9.29 -13.91
C ALA A 53 -5.54 -8.92 -12.41
N LEU A 54 -6.55 -8.15 -11.97
CA LEU A 54 -6.73 -7.74 -10.59
C LEU A 54 -7.85 -8.55 -9.92
N ASP A 55 -7.64 -8.94 -8.67
CA ASP A 55 -8.68 -9.63 -7.89
C ASP A 55 -9.87 -8.72 -7.55
N ASN A 56 -9.59 -7.43 -7.35
CA ASN A 56 -10.59 -6.38 -7.15
C ASN A 56 -10.07 -5.04 -7.68
N PRO A 57 -10.43 -4.66 -8.93
CA PRO A 57 -9.92 -3.45 -9.58
C PRO A 57 -10.22 -2.16 -8.79
N ILE A 58 -11.40 -2.04 -8.17
CA ILE A 58 -11.78 -0.87 -7.38
C ILE A 58 -10.92 -0.76 -6.13
N TYR A 59 -10.81 -1.85 -5.37
CA TYR A 59 -10.03 -1.88 -4.13
C TYR A 59 -8.54 -1.67 -4.38
N ARG A 60 -7.99 -2.42 -5.33
CA ARG A 60 -6.55 -2.35 -5.66
C ARG A 60 -6.20 -1.02 -6.31
N GLY A 61 -7.04 -0.52 -7.19
CA GLY A 61 -6.82 0.74 -7.91
C GLY A 61 -6.78 1.98 -7.02
N LYS A 62 -7.38 1.96 -5.82
CA LYS A 62 -7.28 3.07 -4.86
C LYS A 62 -5.83 3.35 -4.45
N ARG A 63 -4.96 2.34 -4.45
CA ARG A 63 -3.53 2.43 -4.08
C ARG A 63 -2.69 2.87 -5.27
N LEU A 64 -2.99 4.08 -5.78
CA LEU A 64 -2.45 4.57 -7.05
C LEU A 64 -0.96 4.93 -7.00
N LEU A 65 -0.48 5.53 -5.90
CA LEU A 65 0.81 6.24 -5.93
C LEU A 65 2.00 5.29 -6.17
N TYR A 66 2.07 4.14 -5.50
CA TYR A 66 3.19 3.22 -5.65
C TYR A 66 3.31 2.66 -7.07
N PRO A 67 2.25 2.09 -7.68
CA PRO A 67 2.31 1.64 -9.06
C PRO A 67 2.54 2.78 -10.07
N LEU A 68 1.99 3.98 -9.82
CA LEU A 68 2.22 5.14 -10.68
C LEU A 68 3.70 5.57 -10.67
N LEU A 69 4.33 5.62 -9.50
CA LEU A 69 5.77 5.91 -9.39
C LEU A 69 6.61 4.86 -10.13
N ALA A 70 6.25 3.58 -10.02
CA ALA A 70 6.95 2.52 -10.75
C ALA A 70 6.77 2.67 -12.27
N TYR A 71 5.56 3.00 -12.74
CA TYR A 71 5.29 3.29 -14.15
C TYR A 71 6.13 4.46 -14.68
N LEU A 72 6.12 5.58 -13.97
CA LEU A 72 6.87 6.78 -14.36
C LEU A 72 8.38 6.53 -14.34
N SER A 73 8.91 5.90 -13.29
CA SER A 73 10.33 5.56 -13.18
C SER A 73 10.77 4.51 -14.20
N GLY A 74 9.86 3.63 -14.59
CA GLY A 74 10.07 2.62 -15.63
C GLY A 74 9.75 3.12 -17.03
N LEU A 75 9.44 4.43 -17.20
CA LEU A 75 9.11 5.06 -18.50
C LEU A 75 7.99 4.33 -19.27
N GLY A 76 7.07 3.68 -18.56
CA GLY A 76 6.01 2.85 -19.14
C GLY A 76 6.49 1.54 -19.76
N GLN A 77 7.78 1.22 -19.70
CA GLN A 77 8.35 -0.02 -20.26
C GLN A 77 8.21 -1.20 -19.30
N PRO A 78 7.53 -2.31 -19.70
CA PRO A 78 7.27 -3.43 -18.80
C PRO A 78 8.53 -4.01 -18.13
N GLN A 79 9.64 -4.12 -18.89
CA GLN A 79 10.90 -4.64 -18.38
C GLN A 79 11.47 -3.78 -17.25
N LEU A 80 11.39 -2.44 -17.38
CA LEU A 80 11.90 -1.50 -16.38
C LEU A 80 10.96 -1.40 -15.18
N ILE A 81 9.64 -1.45 -15.39
CA ILE A 81 8.63 -1.38 -14.31
C ILE A 81 8.85 -2.49 -13.28
N VAL A 82 9.17 -3.70 -13.70
CA VAL A 82 9.45 -4.83 -12.79
C VAL A 82 10.63 -4.54 -11.87
N TRP A 83 11.68 -3.86 -12.38
CA TRP A 83 12.83 -3.46 -11.58
C TRP A 83 12.52 -2.27 -10.67
N THR A 84 11.78 -1.29 -11.19
CA THR A 84 11.49 -0.05 -10.46
C THR A 84 10.59 -0.29 -9.24
N LEU A 85 9.69 -1.27 -9.27
CA LEU A 85 8.92 -1.68 -8.09
C LEU A 85 9.83 -2.09 -6.92
N GLY A 86 10.80 -2.95 -7.16
CA GLY A 86 11.77 -3.35 -6.14
C GLY A 86 12.68 -2.19 -5.70
N LEU A 87 13.19 -1.43 -6.67
CA LEU A 87 14.09 -0.30 -6.41
C LEU A 87 13.41 0.80 -5.57
N LEU A 88 12.15 1.11 -5.84
CA LEU A 88 11.37 2.04 -5.03
C LEU A 88 11.32 1.63 -3.57
N ASN A 89 11.14 0.34 -3.28
CA ASN A 89 11.15 -0.14 -1.91
C ASN A 89 12.52 -0.02 -1.24
N VAL A 90 13.61 -0.25 -1.98
CA VAL A 90 14.98 -0.01 -1.47
C VAL A 90 15.18 1.47 -1.14
N VAL A 91 14.78 2.37 -2.04
CA VAL A 91 14.85 3.82 -1.82
C VAL A 91 14.00 4.22 -0.62
N CYS A 92 12.77 3.72 -0.51
CA CYS A 92 11.89 3.98 0.64
C CYS A 92 12.51 3.53 1.96
N MET A 93 13.17 2.37 1.98
CA MET A 93 13.86 1.87 3.18
C MET A 93 15.01 2.80 3.59
N GLY A 94 15.80 3.28 2.64
CA GLY A 94 16.85 4.28 2.88
C GLY A 94 16.29 5.61 3.39
N CYS A 95 15.21 6.11 2.77
CA CYS A 95 14.51 7.32 3.22
C CYS A 95 13.92 7.16 4.63
N ALA A 96 13.30 6.02 4.93
CA ALA A 96 12.77 5.73 6.25
C ALA A 96 13.88 5.77 7.32
N ALA A 97 15.03 5.14 7.03
CA ALA A 97 16.19 5.20 7.91
C ALA A 97 16.69 6.63 8.12
N ALA A 98 16.77 7.45 7.06
CA ALA A 98 17.16 8.85 7.15
C ALA A 98 16.15 9.68 7.96
N PHE A 99 14.85 9.44 7.83
CA PHE A 99 13.83 10.14 8.61
C PHE A 99 13.88 9.77 10.09
N VAL A 100 14.09 8.48 10.42
CA VAL A 100 14.27 8.04 11.81
C VAL A 100 15.57 8.61 12.40
N ALA A 101 16.67 8.64 11.64
CA ALA A 101 17.92 9.29 12.06
C ALA A 101 17.70 10.79 12.35
N SER A 102 17.01 11.51 11.46
CA SER A 102 16.69 12.93 11.64
C SER A 102 15.78 13.15 12.85
N TRP A 103 14.81 12.28 13.07
CA TRP A 103 13.97 12.33 14.26
C TRP A 103 14.76 12.12 15.54
N ALA A 104 15.69 11.14 15.56
CA ALA A 104 16.56 10.89 16.70
C ALA A 104 17.45 12.11 17.01
N GLN A 105 18.00 12.76 15.99
CA GLN A 105 18.80 13.99 16.16
C GLN A 105 17.97 15.14 16.76
N LEU A 106 16.71 15.31 16.37
CA LEU A 106 15.81 16.29 16.99
C LEU A 106 15.57 16.01 18.48
N GLN A 107 15.76 14.77 18.91
CA GLN A 107 15.66 14.32 20.31
C GLN A 107 17.03 14.27 21.01
N GLN A 108 18.07 14.89 20.44
CA GLN A 108 19.45 14.85 20.94
C GLN A 108 19.99 13.40 21.08
N ARG A 109 19.55 12.49 20.19
CA ARG A 109 20.00 11.11 20.13
C ARG A 109 20.89 10.89 18.92
N SER A 110 21.65 9.78 18.92
CA SER A 110 22.50 9.41 17.79
C SER A 110 21.70 9.17 16.50
N ALA A 111 22.19 9.66 15.37
CA ALA A 111 21.65 9.34 14.05
C ALA A 111 21.67 7.83 13.73
N GLY A 112 22.54 7.07 14.41
CA GLY A 112 22.61 5.62 14.28
C GLY A 112 21.28 4.89 14.56
N TRP A 113 20.34 5.52 15.26
CA TRP A 113 18.99 4.99 15.44
C TRP A 113 18.23 4.78 14.10
N GLY A 114 18.62 5.48 13.05
CA GLY A 114 18.08 5.22 11.70
C GLY A 114 18.30 3.78 11.24
N LEU A 115 19.39 3.13 11.65
CA LEU A 115 19.67 1.73 11.30
C LEU A 115 18.69 0.74 11.94
N ALA A 116 17.97 1.14 13.00
CA ALA A 116 16.93 0.29 13.61
C ALA A 116 15.81 -0.07 12.62
N VAL A 117 15.62 0.73 11.56
CA VAL A 117 14.69 0.44 10.48
C VAL A 117 15.03 -0.90 9.80
N LEU A 118 16.32 -1.21 9.65
CA LEU A 118 16.79 -2.46 9.03
C LEU A 118 16.52 -3.70 9.89
N ALA A 119 16.28 -3.51 11.20
CA ALA A 119 15.93 -4.60 12.11
C ALA A 119 14.43 -4.96 12.07
N LEU A 120 13.60 -4.20 11.33
CA LEU A 120 12.18 -4.44 11.23
C LEU A 120 11.85 -5.50 10.17
N PRO A 121 11.39 -6.72 10.53
CA PRO A 121 11.11 -7.79 9.57
C PRO A 121 10.09 -7.39 8.51
N GLY A 122 9.10 -6.56 8.87
CA GLY A 122 8.08 -6.07 7.95
C GLY A 122 8.64 -5.35 6.73
N TYR A 123 9.77 -4.65 6.85
CA TYR A 123 10.41 -3.96 5.72
C TYR A 123 11.02 -4.95 4.73
N TRP A 124 11.64 -6.03 5.22
CA TRP A 124 12.20 -7.08 4.37
C TRP A 124 11.09 -7.90 3.68
N ILE A 125 9.99 -8.16 4.39
CA ILE A 125 8.81 -8.82 3.81
C ILE A 125 8.25 -7.96 2.67
N THR A 126 8.02 -6.66 2.91
CA THR A 126 7.52 -5.73 1.90
C THR A 126 8.45 -5.63 0.70
N LEU A 127 9.77 -5.56 0.92
CA LEU A 127 10.76 -5.56 -0.14
C LEU A 127 10.68 -6.85 -0.97
N SER A 128 10.57 -8.01 -0.32
CA SER A 128 10.50 -9.32 -0.98
C SER A 128 9.21 -9.56 -1.76
N LEU A 129 8.13 -8.83 -1.42
CA LEU A 129 6.82 -8.95 -2.05
C LEU A 129 6.50 -7.80 -3.02
N SER A 130 7.37 -6.80 -3.13
CA SER A 130 7.14 -5.58 -3.94
C SER A 130 5.81 -4.91 -3.67
N THR A 131 5.48 -4.69 -2.38
CA THR A 131 4.22 -4.05 -1.96
C THR A 131 4.38 -2.59 -1.59
N ALA A 132 3.28 -1.84 -1.49
CA ALA A 132 3.26 -0.40 -1.25
C ALA A 132 3.53 0.01 0.22
N ASP A 133 3.68 -0.96 1.12
CA ASP A 133 3.75 -0.69 2.57
C ASP A 133 4.95 0.15 2.98
N LEU A 134 6.11 -0.11 2.37
CA LEU A 134 7.32 0.68 2.62
C LEU A 134 7.14 2.14 2.21
N LEU A 135 6.59 2.41 1.02
CA LEU A 135 6.30 3.77 0.59
C LEU A 135 5.31 4.45 1.54
N GLY A 136 4.22 3.77 1.90
CA GLY A 136 3.23 4.30 2.84
C GLY A 136 3.85 4.67 4.18
N THR A 137 4.63 3.74 4.78
CA THR A 137 5.31 3.99 6.07
C THR A 137 6.33 5.12 5.97
N THR A 138 7.12 5.18 4.89
CA THR A 138 8.10 6.25 4.66
C THR A 138 7.43 7.62 4.58
N LEU A 139 6.30 7.72 3.88
CA LEU A 139 5.53 8.95 3.77
C LEU A 139 4.90 9.37 5.11
N LEU A 140 4.47 8.42 5.93
CA LEU A 140 3.99 8.69 7.28
C LEU A 140 5.12 9.19 8.21
N LEU A 141 6.33 8.60 8.10
CA LEU A 141 7.51 9.11 8.81
C LEU A 141 7.88 10.53 8.36
N ALA A 142 7.82 10.80 7.05
CA ALA A 142 8.04 12.15 6.51
C ALA A 142 6.98 13.13 7.03
N ALA A 143 5.71 12.75 7.07
CA ALA A 143 4.64 13.57 7.62
C ALA A 143 4.87 13.87 9.10
N ALA A 144 5.22 12.86 9.90
CA ALA A 144 5.50 13.05 11.33
C ALA A 144 6.69 13.97 11.57
N LEU A 145 7.80 13.77 10.84
CA LEU A 145 9.00 14.60 10.94
C LEU A 145 8.73 16.06 10.57
N THR A 146 8.02 16.28 9.46
CA THR A 146 7.69 17.62 8.97
C THR A 146 6.68 18.34 9.86
N ALA A 147 5.74 17.61 10.48
CA ALA A 147 4.86 18.15 11.52
C ALA A 147 5.67 18.64 12.72
N ARG A 148 6.63 17.84 13.20
CA ARG A 148 7.53 18.20 14.30
C ARG A 148 8.37 19.44 13.99
N GLN A 149 8.78 19.60 12.74
CA GLN A 149 9.53 20.76 12.25
C GLN A 149 8.63 21.97 11.92
N ALA A 150 7.33 21.88 12.15
CA ALA A 150 6.33 22.90 11.80
C ALA A 150 6.32 23.28 10.30
N ARG A 151 6.71 22.35 9.41
CA ARG A 151 6.73 22.53 7.95
C ARG A 151 5.40 22.09 7.34
N LEU A 152 4.48 23.03 7.14
CA LEU A 152 3.10 22.74 6.72
C LEU A 152 3.02 22.07 5.33
N LEU A 153 3.67 22.65 4.31
CA LEU A 153 3.56 22.15 2.93
C LEU A 153 4.08 20.70 2.76
N PRO A 154 5.32 20.36 3.20
CA PRO A 154 5.78 18.98 3.07
C PRO A 154 5.00 18.00 3.96
N HIS A 155 4.48 18.42 5.11
CA HIS A 155 3.58 17.60 5.93
C HIS A 155 2.30 17.24 5.16
N TRP A 156 1.64 18.24 4.61
CA TRP A 156 0.42 18.08 3.83
C TRP A 156 0.63 17.21 2.58
N LEU A 157 1.68 17.47 1.79
CA LEU A 157 2.02 16.66 0.61
C LEU A 157 2.32 15.20 0.99
N SER A 158 3.00 14.97 2.11
CA SER A 158 3.27 13.62 2.60
C SER A 158 1.99 12.87 2.98
N LEU A 159 1.01 13.55 3.58
CA LEU A 159 -0.29 12.95 3.92
C LEU A 159 -1.12 12.62 2.68
N ILE A 160 -1.15 13.51 1.67
CA ILE A 160 -1.80 13.23 0.38
C ILE A 160 -1.16 11.99 -0.26
N ALA A 161 0.16 11.98 -0.37
CA ALA A 161 0.90 10.88 -0.95
C ALA A 161 0.68 9.57 -0.17
N ALA A 162 0.68 9.61 1.16
CA ALA A 162 0.39 8.46 2.01
C ALA A 162 -1.02 7.91 1.78
N SER A 163 -2.04 8.77 1.67
CA SER A 163 -3.43 8.35 1.42
C SER A 163 -3.61 7.72 0.03
N LEU A 164 -2.92 8.22 -0.99
CA LEU A 164 -2.90 7.63 -2.33
C LEU A 164 -2.07 6.34 -2.42
N THR A 165 -1.19 6.11 -1.45
CA THR A 165 -0.44 4.85 -1.33
C THR A 165 -1.26 3.79 -0.62
N ARG A 166 -1.88 4.15 0.50
CA ARG A 166 -2.79 3.30 1.27
C ARG A 166 -3.81 4.16 2.01
N GLU A 167 -5.04 3.67 2.10
CA GLU A 167 -6.16 4.32 2.78
C GLU A 167 -5.87 4.59 4.27
N THR A 168 -4.96 3.81 4.88
CA THR A 168 -4.48 4.00 6.26
C THR A 168 -3.80 5.36 6.47
N GLY A 169 -3.32 6.02 5.40
CA GLY A 169 -2.84 7.40 5.44
C GLY A 169 -3.89 8.40 5.96
N LEU A 170 -5.19 8.10 5.76
CA LEU A 170 -6.28 8.92 6.29
C LEU A 170 -6.36 8.90 7.83
N ILE A 171 -5.86 7.85 8.49
CA ILE A 171 -5.79 7.79 9.96
C ILE A 171 -4.79 8.84 10.46
N ALA A 172 -3.63 8.94 9.83
CA ALA A 172 -2.63 9.94 10.17
C ALA A 172 -3.10 11.37 9.85
N TRP A 173 -3.87 11.53 8.75
CA TRP A 173 -4.53 12.78 8.42
C TRP A 173 -5.52 13.20 9.52
N ALA A 174 -6.41 12.31 9.96
CA ALA A 174 -7.37 12.58 11.01
C ALA A 174 -6.67 12.93 12.34
N ALA A 175 -5.62 12.20 12.70
CA ALA A 175 -4.80 12.47 13.87
C ALA A 175 -4.13 13.87 13.77
N SER A 176 -3.62 14.24 12.59
CA SER A 176 -3.04 15.58 12.34
C SER A 176 -4.08 16.68 12.47
N GLY A 177 -5.29 16.47 11.97
CA GLY A 177 -6.42 17.41 12.12
C GLY A 177 -6.81 17.60 13.58
N LEU A 178 -6.93 16.50 14.33
CA LEU A 178 -7.24 16.54 15.76
C LEU A 178 -6.15 17.28 16.57
N SER A 179 -4.87 17.01 16.27
CA SER A 179 -3.76 17.73 16.89
C SER A 179 -3.81 19.24 16.57
N ALA A 180 -4.06 19.59 15.31
CA ALA A 180 -4.17 20.99 14.88
C ALA A 180 -5.32 21.72 15.59
N LEU A 181 -6.47 21.06 15.78
CA LEU A 181 -7.61 21.57 16.54
C LEU A 181 -7.26 21.77 18.02
N ARG A 182 -6.68 20.75 18.66
CA ARG A 182 -6.28 20.79 20.07
C ARG A 182 -5.26 21.88 20.37
N GLU A 183 -4.29 22.06 19.44
CA GLU A 183 -3.22 23.05 19.58
C GLU A 183 -3.62 24.43 19.02
N ARG A 184 -4.87 24.60 18.59
CA ARG A 184 -5.41 25.82 17.99
C ARG A 184 -4.60 26.34 16.79
N ARG A 185 -4.04 25.41 16.00
CA ARG A 185 -3.26 25.72 14.80
C ARG A 185 -4.19 25.88 13.58
N TRP A 186 -5.05 26.86 13.56
CA TRP A 186 -6.10 27.05 12.55
C TRP A 186 -5.56 27.10 11.12
N ARG A 187 -4.35 27.65 10.93
CA ARG A 187 -3.70 27.70 9.60
C ARG A 187 -3.41 26.32 9.00
N TRP A 188 -3.39 25.26 9.81
CA TRP A 188 -3.16 23.89 9.35
C TRP A 188 -4.44 23.20 8.90
N LEU A 189 -5.61 23.64 9.37
CA LEU A 189 -6.88 22.94 9.11
C LEU A 189 -7.30 23.06 7.66
N LEU A 190 -7.18 24.23 7.02
CA LEU A 190 -7.58 24.42 5.62
C LEU A 190 -6.82 23.51 4.66
N PRO A 191 -5.48 23.46 4.67
CA PRO A 191 -4.74 22.51 3.84
C PRO A 191 -5.05 21.05 4.19
N LEU A 192 -5.22 20.72 5.47
CA LEU A 192 -5.58 19.36 5.88
C LEU A 192 -6.95 18.94 5.36
N ALA A 193 -7.92 19.85 5.25
CA ALA A 193 -9.24 19.54 4.69
C ALA A 193 -9.16 19.08 3.22
N VAL A 194 -8.12 19.46 2.49
CA VAL A 194 -7.92 19.09 1.08
C VAL A 194 -7.26 17.72 0.92
N VAL A 195 -6.58 17.20 1.95
CA VAL A 195 -5.81 15.93 1.89
C VAL A 195 -6.64 14.74 1.37
N PRO A 196 -7.89 14.49 1.78
CA PRO A 196 -8.64 13.33 1.28
C PRO A 196 -9.14 13.49 -0.15
N LEU A 197 -9.20 14.72 -0.70
CA LEU A 197 -9.83 14.98 -2.00
C LEU A 197 -9.22 14.18 -3.16
N PRO A 198 -7.89 14.10 -3.35
CA PRO A 198 -7.32 13.32 -4.45
C PRO A 198 -7.72 11.84 -4.38
N LEU A 199 -7.72 11.24 -3.20
CA LEU A 199 -8.15 9.84 -3.01
C LEU A 199 -9.66 9.68 -3.29
N LEU A 200 -10.50 10.60 -2.81
CA LEU A 200 -11.95 10.56 -3.02
C LEU A 200 -12.29 10.73 -4.51
N LEU A 201 -11.69 11.69 -5.19
CA LEU A 201 -11.88 11.89 -6.63
C LEU A 201 -11.44 10.66 -7.41
N TRP A 202 -10.26 10.11 -7.12
CA TRP A 202 -9.78 8.91 -7.77
C TRP A 202 -10.68 7.70 -7.48
N SER A 203 -11.07 7.49 -6.24
CA SER A 203 -12.00 6.42 -5.87
C SER A 203 -13.35 6.55 -6.58
N GLY A 204 -13.86 7.78 -6.72
CA GLY A 204 -15.09 8.06 -7.45
C GLY A 204 -14.97 7.73 -8.95
N THR A 205 -13.83 8.02 -9.58
CA THR A 205 -13.58 7.64 -10.98
C THR A 205 -13.55 6.13 -11.16
N LEU A 206 -12.88 5.40 -10.25
CA LEU A 206 -12.84 3.94 -10.28
C LEU A 206 -14.23 3.33 -10.10
N THR A 207 -14.99 3.81 -9.11
CA THR A 207 -16.34 3.31 -8.86
C THR A 207 -17.26 3.51 -10.07
N ARG A 208 -17.21 4.69 -10.72
CA ARG A 208 -17.98 4.95 -11.93
C ARG A 208 -17.55 4.05 -13.10
N ARG A 209 -16.26 3.85 -13.25
CA ARG A 209 -15.70 3.04 -14.34
C ARG A 209 -16.09 1.57 -14.23
N PHE A 210 -16.08 1.02 -13.01
CA PHE A 210 -16.39 -0.38 -12.75
C PHE A 210 -17.83 -0.60 -12.25
N ALA A 211 -18.72 0.40 -12.37
CA ALA A 211 -20.13 0.30 -11.93
C ALA A 211 -20.91 -0.82 -12.63
N ALA A 212 -20.53 -1.18 -13.86
CA ALA A 212 -21.17 -2.25 -14.62
C ALA A 212 -20.63 -3.67 -14.30
N VAL A 213 -19.58 -3.79 -13.48
CA VAL A 213 -19.04 -5.09 -13.07
C VAL A 213 -19.96 -5.67 -12.00
N PRO A 214 -20.56 -6.86 -12.18
CA PRO A 214 -21.43 -7.47 -11.19
C PRO A 214 -20.72 -7.62 -9.84
N ASP A 215 -21.41 -7.26 -8.74
CA ASP A 215 -20.87 -7.34 -7.36
C ASP A 215 -20.29 -8.72 -7.01
N GLY A 216 -20.82 -9.78 -7.60
CA GLY A 216 -20.33 -11.15 -7.40
C GLY A 216 -18.98 -11.46 -8.07
N ALA A 217 -18.56 -10.65 -9.07
CA ALA A 217 -17.26 -10.80 -9.74
C ALA A 217 -16.13 -10.09 -8.98
N LEU A 218 -16.47 -9.19 -8.07
CA LEU A 218 -15.51 -8.49 -7.22
C LEU A 218 -15.35 -9.26 -5.91
N ALA A 219 -14.11 -9.59 -5.54
CA ALA A 219 -13.84 -10.17 -4.23
C ALA A 219 -14.37 -9.22 -3.14
N ARG A 220 -15.31 -9.72 -2.32
CA ARG A 220 -15.91 -8.91 -1.26
C ARG A 220 -14.84 -8.54 -0.24
N VAL A 221 -14.60 -7.25 -0.07
CA VAL A 221 -13.76 -6.75 1.03
C VAL A 221 -14.63 -6.77 2.29
N HIS A 222 -14.40 -7.73 3.16
CA HIS A 222 -15.07 -7.77 4.47
C HIS A 222 -14.38 -6.77 5.40
N PHE A 223 -15.07 -5.67 5.68
CA PHE A 223 -14.72 -4.82 6.82
C PHE A 223 -15.27 -5.50 8.07
N GLY A 224 -14.41 -6.20 8.81
CA GLY A 224 -14.71 -6.70 10.15
C GLY A 224 -14.37 -5.66 11.22
N PHE A 225 -14.85 -5.90 12.44
CA PHE A 225 -14.43 -5.09 13.59
C PHE A 225 -12.90 -5.15 13.77
N PRO A 226 -12.23 -4.03 14.08
CA PRO A 226 -10.80 -4.06 14.41
C PRO A 226 -10.52 -5.12 15.46
N LEU A 227 -9.51 -5.96 15.24
CA LEU A 227 -9.11 -7.06 16.10
C LEU A 227 -10.03 -8.30 16.09
N GLU A 228 -11.13 -8.34 15.36
CA GLU A 228 -12.00 -9.51 15.28
C GLU A 228 -11.23 -10.77 14.88
N GLY A 229 -10.40 -10.69 13.83
CA GLY A 229 -9.56 -11.82 13.39
C GLY A 229 -8.52 -12.24 14.44
N ALA A 230 -7.94 -11.30 15.17
CA ALA A 230 -7.00 -11.59 16.25
C ALA A 230 -7.71 -12.26 17.44
N LEU A 231 -8.90 -11.77 17.79
CA LEU A 231 -9.73 -12.36 18.84
C LEU A 231 -10.17 -13.78 18.46
N GLN A 232 -10.65 -13.98 17.24
CA GLN A 232 -11.03 -15.30 16.74
C GLN A 232 -9.86 -16.29 16.76
N LYS A 233 -8.68 -15.85 16.32
CA LYS A 233 -7.46 -16.67 16.37
C LYS A 233 -7.00 -16.95 17.81
N GLY A 234 -7.10 -15.99 18.70
CA GLY A 234 -6.83 -16.16 20.13
C GLY A 234 -7.76 -17.18 20.77
N LEU A 235 -9.06 -17.13 20.50
CA LEU A 235 -10.06 -18.08 20.97
C LEU A 235 -9.82 -19.49 20.42
N GLN A 236 -9.37 -19.61 19.17
CA GLN A 236 -8.99 -20.91 18.58
C GLN A 236 -7.76 -21.50 19.25
N LEU A 237 -6.73 -20.71 19.51
CA LEU A 237 -5.52 -21.14 20.20
C LEU A 237 -5.78 -21.59 21.65
N LEU A 238 -6.79 -20.99 22.29
CA LEU A 238 -7.24 -21.37 23.63
C LEU A 238 -8.21 -22.56 23.65
N GLY A 239 -8.51 -23.17 22.49
CA GLY A 239 -9.45 -24.30 22.38
C GLY A 239 -10.91 -23.94 22.67
N LEU A 240 -11.26 -22.64 22.71
CA LEU A 240 -12.59 -22.15 23.05
C LEU A 240 -13.54 -22.07 21.82
N ARG A 241 -13.02 -22.31 20.62
CA ARG A 241 -13.81 -22.48 19.38
C ARG A 241 -13.34 -23.72 18.63
N PRO A 242 -14.26 -24.57 18.14
CA PRO A 242 -13.89 -25.74 17.33
C PRO A 242 -13.33 -25.27 15.96
N LEU A 243 -12.31 -26.01 15.48
CA LEU A 243 -11.68 -25.82 14.17
C LEU A 243 -12.67 -25.95 12.98
N ALA A 244 -13.87 -26.51 13.21
CA ALA A 244 -14.88 -26.80 12.21
C ALA A 244 -15.57 -25.57 11.59
N ASP A 245 -15.45 -24.37 12.19
CA ASP A 245 -15.99 -23.13 11.63
C ASP A 245 -15.11 -22.47 10.58
N LEU A 246 -13.95 -23.07 10.28
CA LEU A 246 -13.11 -22.69 9.16
C LEU A 246 -13.67 -23.36 7.90
N GLN A 247 -14.49 -22.65 7.13
CA GLN A 247 -14.78 -23.09 5.78
C GLN A 247 -13.46 -23.36 5.04
N PRO A 248 -13.36 -24.46 4.23
CA PRO A 248 -12.13 -24.86 3.56
C PRO A 248 -11.48 -23.82 2.65
N GLY A 249 -12.09 -22.68 2.41
CA GLY A 249 -11.53 -21.55 1.68
C GLY A 249 -11.03 -20.40 2.56
N GLY A 250 -11.10 -20.50 3.89
CA GLY A 250 -10.72 -19.40 4.80
C GLY A 250 -9.22 -19.31 5.08
N LEU A 251 -8.52 -20.44 5.13
CA LEU A 251 -7.07 -20.49 5.38
C LEU A 251 -6.24 -20.18 4.13
N GLU A 252 -6.73 -20.49 2.93
CA GLU A 252 -6.04 -20.13 1.68
C GLU A 252 -6.04 -18.63 1.39
N ARG A 253 -6.83 -17.84 2.10
CA ARG A 253 -6.91 -16.37 1.96
C ARG A 253 -5.94 -15.61 2.87
N LEU A 254 -5.21 -16.30 3.74
CA LEU A 254 -4.30 -15.70 4.72
C LEU A 254 -2.81 -15.87 4.37
N PHE A 255 -2.48 -16.61 3.27
CA PHE A 255 -1.10 -16.82 2.82
C PHE A 255 -0.94 -16.59 1.32
#